data_31491ca48913e44b269f64c24735f938
#
_entry.id   31491ca48913e44b269f64c24735f938
#
_cell.length_a   1.000
_cell.length_b   1.000
_cell.length_c   1.000
_cell.angle_alpha   90.00
_cell.angle_beta   90.00
_cell.angle_gamma   90.00
#
_symmetry.space_group_name_H-M   'P 1'
#
loop_
_entity.id
_entity.type
_entity.pdbx_description
1 polymer ?
#
loop_
_entity_poly.entity_id
_entity_poly.type
_entity_poly.pdbx_seq_one_letter_code
_entity_poly.pdbx_strand_id
1 'polypeptide(L)'
;MTIHCITPNPAIDVTYTVDTVVLQKVNRVREVAHRPGGKGVNVARLADAHGSAPVATYGFLGGTEGVLFKELLDQLAPGIDQRWTEAEAQTRRTIAVVDSADTTMLNESGAPVPQSLWEQLIANLTAHLASKDWVTISGSLPPQTDPTIFADIVAAIHDAGARVLIDTSGPALWAAARAGADILTPNRD
;
A
#
# COMPACT_ATOMS: atom_id res chain seq x y z
N MET A 1 -19.28 2.69 10.68
CA MET A 1 -18.08 1.83 10.52
C MET A 1 -17.50 2.13 9.17
N THR A 2 -16.27 2.61 9.13
CA THR A 2 -15.48 2.86 7.93
C THR A 2 -14.32 1.85 7.90
N ILE A 3 -13.87 1.47 6.71
CA ILE A 3 -12.67 0.65 6.52
C ILE A 3 -11.54 1.58 6.07
N HIS A 4 -10.49 1.69 6.87
CA HIS A 4 -9.31 2.50 6.58
C HIS A 4 -8.17 1.59 6.13
N CYS A 5 -7.67 1.78 4.91
CA CYS A 5 -6.65 0.91 4.31
C CYS A 5 -5.31 1.66 4.20
N ILE A 6 -4.31 1.24 4.97
CA ILE A 6 -2.97 1.80 4.90
C ILE A 6 -2.10 0.93 3.98
N THR A 7 -1.51 1.57 2.98
CA THR A 7 -0.48 0.99 2.12
C THR A 7 0.84 1.69 2.43
N PRO A 8 1.72 1.10 3.25
CA PRO A 8 2.94 1.79 3.69
C PRO A 8 3.92 2.10 2.54
N ASN A 9 3.97 1.24 1.52
CA ASN A 9 4.90 1.35 0.41
C ASN A 9 4.18 1.13 -0.94
N PRO A 10 3.29 2.06 -1.34
CA PRO A 10 2.53 1.96 -2.59
C PRO A 10 3.46 2.00 -3.81
N ALA A 11 2.95 1.54 -4.94
CA ALA A 11 3.70 1.52 -6.20
C ALA A 11 2.78 1.79 -7.39
N ILE A 12 3.33 2.32 -8.48
CA ILE A 12 2.69 2.17 -9.79
C ILE A 12 3.04 0.78 -10.32
N ASP A 13 2.04 -0.07 -10.48
CA ASP A 13 2.20 -1.36 -11.13
C ASP A 13 2.19 -1.16 -12.65
N VAL A 14 3.32 -1.43 -13.28
CA VAL A 14 3.52 -1.32 -14.74
C VAL A 14 3.56 -2.73 -15.32
N THR A 15 2.67 -3.03 -16.26
CA THR A 15 2.69 -4.31 -16.98
C THR A 15 3.18 -4.07 -18.41
N TYR A 16 4.28 -4.73 -18.78
CA TYR A 16 4.77 -4.80 -20.14
C TYR A 16 4.40 -6.15 -20.75
N THR A 17 3.60 -6.13 -21.83
CA THR A 17 3.31 -7.34 -22.59
C THR A 17 4.30 -7.44 -23.77
N VAL A 18 5.00 -8.56 -23.84
CA VAL A 18 5.97 -8.87 -24.90
C VAL A 18 5.64 -10.25 -25.50
N ASP A 19 6.21 -10.58 -26.67
CA ASP A 19 6.03 -11.91 -27.26
C ASP A 19 6.75 -13.00 -26.48
N THR A 20 8.05 -12.78 -26.29
CA THR A 20 8.94 -13.66 -25.55
C THR A 20 10.10 -12.82 -25.02
N VAL A 21 10.42 -13.01 -23.74
CA VAL A 21 11.58 -12.37 -23.13
C VAL A 21 12.85 -13.09 -23.56
N VAL A 22 13.74 -12.40 -24.26
CA VAL A 22 15.06 -12.91 -24.63
C VAL A 22 16.13 -12.10 -23.92
N LEU A 23 16.85 -12.76 -23.01
CA LEU A 23 17.92 -12.11 -22.26
C LEU A 23 19.02 -11.59 -23.18
N GLN A 24 19.62 -10.44 -22.84
CA GLN A 24 20.70 -9.79 -23.59
C GLN A 24 20.32 -9.36 -25.02
N LYS A 25 19.04 -9.28 -25.33
CA LYS A 25 18.51 -8.77 -26.60
C LYS A 25 17.54 -7.61 -26.35
N VAL A 26 17.25 -6.87 -27.41
CA VAL A 26 16.19 -5.85 -27.39
C VAL A 26 14.84 -6.58 -27.44
N ASN A 27 14.06 -6.45 -26.38
CA ASN A 27 12.69 -6.91 -26.32
C ASN A 27 11.76 -5.73 -26.62
N ARG A 28 10.85 -5.87 -27.55
CA ARG A 28 9.88 -4.83 -27.90
C ARG A 28 8.57 -5.06 -27.17
N VAL A 29 8.16 -4.04 -26.41
CA VAL A 29 6.89 -4.06 -25.68
C VAL A 29 5.75 -3.82 -26.68
N ARG A 30 4.72 -4.65 -26.63
CA ARG A 30 3.49 -4.53 -27.43
C ARG A 30 2.47 -3.63 -26.77
N GLU A 31 2.34 -3.77 -25.45
CA GLU A 31 1.35 -3.06 -24.65
C GLU A 31 1.95 -2.67 -23.30
N VAL A 32 1.55 -1.50 -22.80
CA VAL A 32 1.92 -1.01 -21.47
C VAL A 32 0.64 -0.67 -20.72
N ALA A 33 0.45 -1.26 -19.54
CA ALA A 33 -0.64 -0.92 -18.64
C ALA A 33 -0.07 -0.36 -17.32
N HIS A 34 -0.75 0.64 -16.77
CA HIS A 34 -0.43 1.21 -15.45
C HIS A 34 -1.61 1.04 -14.52
N ARG A 35 -1.35 0.67 -13.27
CA ARG A 35 -2.38 0.55 -12.22
C ARG A 35 -1.86 1.07 -10.89
N PRO A 36 -2.74 1.61 -10.02
CA PRO A 36 -2.35 1.90 -8.65
C PRO A 36 -2.20 0.58 -7.91
N GLY A 37 -1.00 0.34 -7.38
CA GLY A 37 -0.62 -0.92 -6.76
C GLY A 37 -0.27 -0.80 -5.29
N GLY A 38 -0.14 -1.96 -4.67
CA GLY A 38 0.11 -2.16 -3.25
C GLY A 38 -0.99 -2.95 -2.59
N LYS A 39 -0.63 -3.81 -1.63
CA LYS A 39 -1.60 -4.72 -0.99
C LYS A 39 -2.76 -3.98 -0.34
N GLY A 40 -2.51 -2.89 0.40
CA GLY A 40 -3.56 -2.10 1.04
C GLY A 40 -4.52 -1.44 0.05
N VAL A 41 -4.02 -0.95 -1.08
CA VAL A 41 -4.87 -0.41 -2.16
C VAL A 41 -5.74 -1.52 -2.78
N ASN A 42 -5.22 -2.71 -2.95
CA ASN A 42 -6.02 -3.84 -3.44
C ASN A 42 -7.13 -4.21 -2.44
N VAL A 43 -6.84 -4.17 -1.13
CA VAL A 43 -7.86 -4.35 -0.08
C VAL A 43 -8.91 -3.24 -0.16
N ALA A 44 -8.48 -1.98 -0.29
CA ALA A 44 -9.40 -0.83 -0.40
C ALA A 44 -10.35 -0.99 -1.60
N ARG A 45 -9.82 -1.34 -2.77
CA ARG A 45 -10.61 -1.53 -3.99
C ARG A 45 -11.62 -2.69 -3.88
N LEU A 46 -11.22 -3.78 -3.24
CA LEU A 46 -12.13 -4.92 -3.01
C LEU A 46 -13.22 -4.55 -2.01
N ALA A 47 -12.88 -3.82 -0.94
CA ALA A 47 -13.86 -3.36 0.04
C ALA A 47 -14.86 -2.36 -0.56
N ASP A 48 -14.38 -1.41 -1.39
CA ASP A 48 -15.22 -0.45 -2.11
C ASP A 48 -16.16 -1.18 -3.08
N ALA A 49 -15.65 -2.09 -3.89
CA ALA A 49 -16.44 -2.89 -4.82
C ALA A 49 -17.49 -3.77 -4.12
N HIS A 50 -17.24 -4.21 -2.90
CA HIS A 50 -18.20 -4.95 -2.08
C HIS A 50 -19.33 -4.05 -1.55
N GLY A 51 -19.08 -2.76 -1.38
CA GLY A 51 -20.07 -1.74 -1.06
C GLY A 51 -20.71 -1.83 0.33
N SER A 52 -20.12 -2.56 1.27
CA SER A 52 -20.71 -2.75 2.60
C SER A 52 -20.38 -1.64 3.62
N ALA A 53 -19.38 -0.81 3.33
CA ALA A 53 -18.94 0.29 4.18
C ALA A 53 -18.16 1.35 3.36
N PRO A 54 -18.13 2.61 3.79
CA PRO A 54 -17.21 3.61 3.26
C PRO A 54 -15.74 3.14 3.40
N VAL A 55 -14.91 3.47 2.42
CA VAL A 55 -13.50 3.10 2.38
C VAL A 55 -12.64 4.33 2.26
N ALA A 56 -11.59 4.42 3.07
CA ALA A 56 -10.55 5.44 2.95
C ALA A 56 -9.17 4.77 2.80
N THR A 57 -8.28 5.38 2.01
CA THR A 57 -6.92 4.85 1.81
C THR A 57 -5.87 5.85 2.21
N TYR A 58 -4.76 5.34 2.79
CA TYR A 58 -3.66 6.10 3.34
C TYR A 58 -2.32 5.49 2.92
N GLY A 59 -1.27 6.30 2.99
CA GLY A 59 0.10 5.89 2.69
C GLY A 59 0.90 7.11 2.23
N PHE A 60 2.04 6.85 1.57
CA PHE A 60 2.96 7.89 1.13
C PHE A 60 3.02 7.92 -0.38
N LEU A 61 2.72 9.07 -0.98
CA LEU A 61 2.85 9.28 -2.42
C LEU A 61 3.70 10.52 -2.69
N GLY A 62 4.54 10.46 -3.72
CA GLY A 62 5.38 11.59 -4.09
C GLY A 62 5.76 11.62 -5.55
N GLY A 63 6.13 12.81 -6.01
CA GLY A 63 6.52 13.09 -7.39
C GLY A 63 5.43 12.84 -8.43
N THR A 64 5.83 12.76 -9.68
CA THR A 64 4.90 12.55 -10.81
C THR A 64 4.17 11.21 -10.73
N GLU A 65 4.84 10.17 -10.22
CA GLU A 65 4.25 8.85 -10.03
C GLU A 65 3.15 8.88 -8.94
N GLY A 66 3.33 9.72 -7.90
CA GLY A 66 2.29 9.92 -6.88
C GLY A 66 1.05 10.62 -7.43
N VAL A 67 1.22 11.59 -8.33
CA VAL A 67 0.11 12.24 -9.04
C VAL A 67 -0.62 11.23 -9.91
N LEU A 68 0.13 10.49 -10.75
CA LEU A 68 -0.44 9.45 -11.62
C LEU A 68 -1.20 8.39 -10.81
N PHE A 69 -0.66 8.00 -9.65
CA PHE A 69 -1.30 7.02 -8.75
C PHE A 69 -2.69 7.48 -8.32
N LYS A 70 -2.81 8.73 -7.86
CA LYS A 70 -4.09 9.32 -7.42
C LYS A 70 -5.11 9.33 -8.55
N GLU A 71 -4.70 9.75 -9.75
CA GLU A 71 -5.56 9.80 -10.93
C GLU A 71 -6.03 8.39 -11.35
N LEU A 72 -5.12 7.41 -11.37
CA LEU A 72 -5.47 6.03 -11.72
C LEU A 72 -6.42 5.41 -10.69
N LEU A 73 -6.23 5.69 -9.40
CA LEU A 73 -7.10 5.17 -8.35
C LEU A 73 -8.48 5.82 -8.43
N ASP A 74 -8.56 7.12 -8.69
CA ASP A 74 -9.81 7.85 -8.86
C ASP A 74 -10.63 7.32 -10.05
N GLN A 75 -9.96 7.02 -11.17
CA GLN A 75 -10.60 6.41 -12.33
C GLN A 75 -11.09 4.98 -12.06
N LEU A 76 -10.36 4.22 -11.26
CA LEU A 76 -10.62 2.79 -11.05
C LEU A 76 -11.62 2.53 -9.92
N ALA A 77 -11.61 3.36 -8.89
CA ALA A 77 -12.43 3.24 -7.69
C ALA A 77 -12.78 4.63 -7.11
N PRO A 78 -13.65 5.39 -7.77
CA PRO A 78 -13.98 6.77 -7.39
C PRO A 78 -14.71 6.89 -6.03
N GLY A 79 -15.17 5.77 -5.46
CA GLY A 79 -15.79 5.71 -4.14
C GLY A 79 -14.80 5.76 -2.97
N ILE A 80 -13.51 5.56 -3.23
CA ILE A 80 -12.49 5.54 -2.18
C ILE A 80 -12.06 6.96 -1.80
N ASP A 81 -12.15 7.28 -0.53
CA ASP A 81 -11.62 8.53 0.02
C ASP A 81 -10.08 8.46 0.12
N GLN A 82 -9.40 9.24 -0.70
CA GLN A 82 -7.94 9.23 -0.83
C GLN A 82 -7.29 10.24 0.13
N ARG A 83 -6.55 9.75 1.14
CA ARG A 83 -5.94 10.54 2.23
C ARG A 83 -4.44 10.33 2.32
N TRP A 84 -3.74 10.55 1.24
CA TRP A 84 -2.31 10.33 1.13
C TRP A 84 -1.48 11.38 1.87
N THR A 85 -0.39 10.94 2.49
CA THR A 85 0.67 11.82 3.00
C THR A 85 1.66 12.08 1.87
N GLU A 86 1.95 13.35 1.60
CA GLU A 86 2.85 13.74 0.52
C GLU A 86 4.31 13.51 0.92
N ALA A 87 5.05 12.77 0.08
CA ALA A 87 6.46 12.49 0.23
C ALA A 87 7.28 13.24 -0.83
N GLU A 88 8.50 13.64 -0.48
CA GLU A 88 9.41 14.28 -1.46
C GLU A 88 9.93 13.29 -2.51
N ALA A 89 10.15 12.04 -2.08
CA ALA A 89 10.65 11.01 -2.98
C ALA A 89 9.55 10.51 -3.93
N GLN A 90 9.95 10.12 -5.14
CA GLN A 90 9.06 9.51 -6.12
C GLN A 90 8.41 8.23 -5.57
N THR A 91 7.13 8.06 -5.83
CA THR A 91 6.45 6.78 -5.65
C THR A 91 7.14 5.73 -6.53
N ARG A 92 7.44 4.56 -5.97
CA ARG A 92 8.13 3.47 -6.67
C ARG A 92 7.26 2.83 -7.75
N ARG A 93 7.91 2.05 -8.61
CA ARG A 93 7.24 1.18 -9.59
C ARG A 93 7.46 -0.29 -9.26
N THR A 94 6.50 -1.11 -9.64
CA THR A 94 6.69 -2.56 -9.80
C THR A 94 6.42 -2.90 -11.24
N ILE A 95 7.35 -3.57 -11.89
CA ILE A 95 7.27 -3.87 -13.32
C ILE A 95 7.05 -5.37 -13.51
N ALA A 96 5.93 -5.73 -14.11
CA ALA A 96 5.64 -7.08 -14.57
C ALA A 96 5.92 -7.17 -16.07
N VAL A 97 6.88 -7.99 -16.45
CA VAL A 97 7.11 -8.35 -17.87
C VAL A 97 6.42 -9.67 -18.13
N VAL A 98 5.34 -9.62 -18.89
CA VAL A 98 4.48 -10.76 -19.20
C VAL A 98 4.76 -11.23 -20.62
N ASP A 99 5.10 -12.49 -20.77
CA ASP A 99 5.24 -13.13 -22.08
C ASP A 99 4.35 -14.38 -22.21
N SER A 100 4.51 -15.12 -23.30
CA SER A 100 3.70 -16.31 -23.58
C SER A 100 3.96 -17.47 -22.60
N ALA A 101 5.05 -17.44 -21.83
CA ALA A 101 5.46 -18.51 -20.93
C ALA A 101 5.19 -18.19 -19.46
N ASP A 102 5.53 -16.98 -19.00
CA ASP A 102 5.47 -16.62 -17.58
C ASP A 102 5.51 -15.09 -17.36
N THR A 103 5.60 -14.68 -16.10
CA THR A 103 5.73 -13.28 -15.68
C THR A 103 7.02 -13.07 -14.90
N THR A 104 7.84 -12.14 -15.35
CA THR A 104 9.04 -11.69 -14.62
C THR A 104 8.72 -10.39 -13.89
N MET A 105 8.96 -10.36 -12.58
CA MET A 105 8.72 -9.17 -11.74
C MET A 105 10.03 -8.43 -11.44
N LEU A 106 10.02 -7.11 -11.64
CA LEU A 106 11.08 -6.19 -11.24
C LEU A 106 10.49 -5.17 -10.26
N ASN A 107 10.80 -5.32 -9.00
CA ASN A 107 10.22 -4.50 -7.94
C ASN A 107 11.24 -3.49 -7.42
N GLU A 108 10.96 -2.21 -7.57
CA GLU A 108 11.72 -1.17 -6.89
C GLU A 108 11.45 -1.25 -5.37
N SER A 109 12.47 -1.02 -4.56
CA SER A 109 12.35 -1.04 -3.09
C SER A 109 11.54 0.15 -2.55
N GLY A 110 11.50 1.24 -3.28
CA GLY A 110 11.00 2.54 -2.82
C GLY A 110 12.06 3.35 -2.09
N ALA A 111 11.66 4.49 -1.59
CA ALA A 111 12.51 5.39 -0.81
C ALA A 111 12.23 5.28 0.69
N PRO A 112 13.22 5.61 1.55
CA PRO A 112 12.98 5.77 2.98
C PRO A 112 11.94 6.86 3.25
N VAL A 113 11.13 6.64 4.27
CA VAL A 113 10.13 7.60 4.73
C VAL A 113 10.57 8.14 6.09
N PRO A 114 10.78 9.47 6.24
CA PRO A 114 11.14 10.09 7.49
C PRO A 114 10.08 9.86 8.58
N GLN A 115 10.52 9.83 9.84
CA GLN A 115 9.63 9.68 11.00
C GLN A 115 8.52 10.73 11.02
N SER A 116 8.83 11.97 10.64
CA SER A 116 7.84 13.06 10.60
C SER A 116 6.67 12.81 9.65
N LEU A 117 6.87 12.06 8.55
CA LEU A 117 5.78 11.69 7.65
C LEU A 117 4.92 10.56 8.24
N TRP A 118 5.51 9.65 9.02
CA TRP A 118 4.74 8.66 9.77
C TRP A 118 3.85 9.34 10.83
N GLU A 119 4.38 10.32 11.54
CA GLU A 119 3.60 11.14 12.50
C GLU A 119 2.44 11.86 11.80
N GLN A 120 2.67 12.43 10.62
CA GLN A 120 1.61 13.05 9.81
C GLN A 120 0.55 12.03 9.36
N LEU A 121 0.97 10.84 8.92
CA LEU A 121 0.03 9.77 8.54
C LEU A 121 -0.82 9.35 9.73
N ILE A 122 -0.23 9.14 10.91
CA ILE A 122 -0.94 8.77 12.13
C ILE A 122 -1.92 9.88 12.53
N ALA A 123 -1.50 11.13 12.50
CA ALA A 123 -2.37 12.27 12.80
C ALA A 123 -3.54 12.39 11.82
N ASN A 124 -3.27 12.21 10.52
CA ASN A 124 -4.32 12.19 9.49
C ASN A 124 -5.29 11.02 9.69
N LEU A 125 -4.79 9.83 9.99
CA LEU A 125 -5.61 8.66 10.28
C LEU A 125 -6.52 8.91 11.49
N THR A 126 -5.94 9.30 12.63
CA THR A 126 -6.67 9.48 13.90
C THR A 126 -7.71 10.59 13.84
N ALA A 127 -7.48 11.64 13.06
CA ALA A 127 -8.48 12.69 12.82
C ALA A 127 -9.79 12.18 12.17
N HIS A 128 -9.76 10.98 11.57
CA HIS A 128 -10.88 10.41 10.82
C HIS A 128 -11.35 9.05 11.37
N LEU A 129 -10.68 8.54 12.40
CA LEU A 129 -11.10 7.30 13.05
C LEU A 129 -12.30 7.54 14.00
N ALA A 130 -13.21 6.58 13.96
CA ALA A 130 -14.30 6.49 14.91
C ALA A 130 -14.29 5.13 15.62
N SER A 131 -14.89 5.07 16.81
CA SER A 131 -15.10 3.81 17.51
C SER A 131 -15.79 2.79 16.61
N LYS A 132 -15.31 1.55 16.59
CA LYS A 132 -15.75 0.42 15.76
C LYS A 132 -15.31 0.47 14.28
N ASP A 133 -14.49 1.43 13.86
CA ASP A 133 -13.86 1.36 12.55
C ASP A 133 -12.80 0.26 12.51
N TRP A 134 -12.47 -0.16 11.29
CA TRP A 134 -11.40 -1.09 11.04
C TRP A 134 -10.27 -0.43 10.24
N VAL A 135 -9.05 -0.64 10.70
CA VAL A 135 -7.85 -0.26 9.96
C VAL A 135 -7.17 -1.52 9.43
N THR A 136 -6.83 -1.55 8.14
CA THR A 136 -5.97 -2.59 7.57
C THR A 136 -4.64 -1.97 7.19
N ILE A 137 -3.53 -2.59 7.60
CA ILE A 137 -2.18 -2.19 7.20
C ILE A 137 -1.59 -3.33 6.40
N SER A 138 -1.41 -3.15 5.10
CA SER A 138 -1.07 -4.27 4.23
C SER A 138 0.10 -3.95 3.29
N GLY A 139 1.08 -4.84 3.28
CA GLY A 139 2.27 -4.76 2.45
C GLY A 139 3.57 -4.58 3.25
N SER A 140 4.67 -4.36 2.51
CA SER A 140 5.99 -4.10 3.08
C SER A 140 6.10 -2.68 3.62
N LEU A 141 6.94 -2.50 4.64
CA LEU A 141 7.38 -1.16 5.04
C LEU A 141 8.34 -0.57 4.00
N PRO A 142 8.37 0.76 3.87
CA PRO A 142 9.43 1.45 3.12
C PRO A 142 10.82 1.07 3.65
N PRO A 143 11.87 1.15 2.81
CA PRO A 143 13.24 0.90 3.26
C PRO A 143 13.62 1.72 4.48
N GLN A 144 14.45 1.17 5.35
CA GLN A 144 14.98 1.81 6.58
C GLN A 144 13.91 2.22 7.60
N THR A 145 12.66 1.83 7.43
CA THR A 145 11.63 2.03 8.46
C THR A 145 11.87 1.08 9.63
N ASP A 146 11.95 1.63 10.84
CA ASP A 146 11.99 0.82 12.05
C ASP A 146 10.61 0.15 12.26
N PRO A 147 10.52 -1.18 12.33
CA PRO A 147 9.26 -1.87 12.53
C PRO A 147 8.54 -1.51 13.85
N THR A 148 9.22 -0.88 14.80
CA THR A 148 8.60 -0.39 16.05
C THR A 148 7.52 0.67 15.81
N ILE A 149 7.47 1.27 14.61
CA ILE A 149 6.39 2.19 14.20
C ILE A 149 5.00 1.56 14.36
N PHE A 150 4.89 0.22 14.28
CA PHE A 150 3.62 -0.45 14.53
C PHE A 150 3.10 -0.25 15.94
N ALA A 151 3.98 -0.05 16.95
CA ALA A 151 3.53 0.24 18.31
C ALA A 151 2.75 1.55 18.37
N ASP A 152 3.28 2.60 17.72
CA ASP A 152 2.64 3.92 17.70
C ASP A 152 1.31 3.90 16.93
N ILE A 153 1.31 3.23 15.78
CA ILE A 153 0.11 3.13 14.93
C ILE A 153 -0.99 2.33 15.62
N VAL A 154 -0.66 1.17 16.20
CA VAL A 154 -1.63 0.30 16.88
C VAL A 154 -2.20 0.99 18.12
N ALA A 155 -1.35 1.64 18.93
CA ALA A 155 -1.78 2.41 20.09
C ALA A 155 -2.78 3.52 19.68
N ALA A 156 -2.45 4.31 18.65
CA ALA A 156 -3.32 5.37 18.17
C ALA A 156 -4.68 4.86 17.64
N ILE A 157 -4.70 3.69 17.01
CA ILE A 157 -5.94 3.06 16.54
C ILE A 157 -6.79 2.59 17.72
N HIS A 158 -6.18 1.93 18.71
CA HIS A 158 -6.88 1.44 19.89
C HIS A 158 -7.42 2.58 20.78
N ASP A 159 -6.65 3.66 20.91
CA ASP A 159 -7.07 4.86 21.65
C ASP A 159 -8.32 5.51 21.02
N ALA A 160 -8.49 5.40 19.70
CA ALA A 160 -9.72 5.81 19.01
C ALA A 160 -10.88 4.81 19.14
N GLY A 161 -10.68 3.64 19.77
CA GLY A 161 -11.66 2.57 19.88
C GLY A 161 -11.89 1.79 18.59
N ALA A 162 -10.98 1.87 17.64
CA ALA A 162 -10.98 1.13 16.39
C ALA A 162 -10.17 -0.17 16.53
N ARG A 163 -10.21 -1.03 15.51
CA ARG A 163 -9.49 -2.30 15.44
C ARG A 163 -8.52 -2.33 14.26
N VAL A 164 -7.45 -3.14 14.36
CA VAL A 164 -6.43 -3.21 13.33
C VAL A 164 -6.14 -4.65 12.88
N LEU A 165 -6.11 -4.82 11.54
CA LEU A 165 -5.59 -6.00 10.86
C LEU A 165 -4.27 -5.64 10.16
N ILE A 166 -3.22 -6.44 10.36
CA ILE A 166 -1.92 -6.21 9.74
C ILE A 166 -1.51 -7.41 8.89
N ASP A 167 -1.28 -7.17 7.60
CA ASP A 167 -0.74 -8.10 6.62
C ASP A 167 0.67 -7.65 6.22
N THR A 168 1.67 -8.26 6.82
CA THR A 168 3.09 -7.99 6.56
C THR A 168 3.92 -9.25 6.78
N SER A 169 5.25 -9.15 6.66
CA SER A 169 6.16 -10.31 6.80
C SER A 169 7.44 -9.95 7.54
N GLY A 170 8.23 -10.96 7.88
CA GLY A 170 9.55 -10.81 8.50
C GLY A 170 9.52 -10.09 9.86
N PRO A 171 10.54 -9.26 10.17
CA PRO A 171 10.62 -8.53 11.44
C PRO A 171 9.43 -7.63 11.72
N ALA A 172 8.80 -7.07 10.67
CA ALA A 172 7.63 -6.22 10.77
C ALA A 172 6.41 -6.97 11.33
N LEU A 173 6.21 -8.24 10.95
CA LEU A 173 5.14 -9.07 11.49
C LEU A 173 5.29 -9.29 13.00
N TRP A 174 6.51 -9.56 13.47
CA TRP A 174 6.79 -9.71 14.88
C TRP A 174 6.58 -8.43 15.67
N ALA A 175 6.93 -7.28 15.08
CA ALA A 175 6.67 -5.98 15.70
C ALA A 175 5.17 -5.71 15.81
N ALA A 176 4.40 -5.98 14.76
CA ALA A 176 2.93 -5.87 14.76
C ALA A 176 2.28 -6.77 15.82
N ALA A 177 2.77 -8.02 15.97
CA ALA A 177 2.29 -8.93 17.01
C ALA A 177 2.54 -8.40 18.43
N ARG A 178 3.74 -7.86 18.69
CA ARG A 178 4.07 -7.26 19.98
C ARG A 178 3.29 -5.99 20.26
N ALA A 179 2.97 -5.23 19.23
CA ALA A 179 2.13 -4.04 19.34
C ALA A 179 0.68 -4.35 19.70
N GLY A 180 0.24 -5.60 19.60
CA GLY A 180 -1.10 -6.04 19.97
C GLY A 180 -2.13 -5.87 18.84
N ALA A 181 -1.73 -6.01 17.57
CA ALA A 181 -2.69 -6.03 16.47
C ALA A 181 -3.80 -7.06 16.69
N ASP A 182 -5.06 -6.69 16.41
CA ASP A 182 -6.23 -7.56 16.63
C ASP A 182 -6.21 -8.79 15.71
N ILE A 183 -5.75 -8.60 14.47
CA ILE A 183 -5.63 -9.69 13.48
C ILE A 183 -4.30 -9.57 12.75
N LEU A 184 -3.65 -10.71 12.56
CA LEU A 184 -2.45 -10.85 11.74
C LEU A 184 -2.70 -11.88 10.64
N THR A 185 -2.22 -11.59 9.42
CA THR A 185 -2.34 -12.50 8.28
C THR A 185 -0.96 -12.85 7.73
N PRO A 186 -0.20 -13.78 8.39
CA PRO A 186 1.11 -14.19 7.92
C PRO A 186 0.98 -15.01 6.63
N ASN A 187 1.94 -14.84 5.70
CA ASN A 187 2.10 -15.77 4.59
C ASN A 187 2.52 -17.14 5.13
N ARG A 188 2.15 -18.20 4.42
CA ARG A 188 2.77 -19.51 4.61
C ARG A 188 4.06 -19.53 3.78
N ASP A 189 5.20 -19.45 4.41
CA ASP A 189 6.51 -19.74 3.81
C ASP A 189 6.88 -21.20 4.04
#